data_efa42b1759c04d554023aba52d61f1ba
#
_entry.id   efa42b1759c04d554023aba52d61f1ba
#
_cell.length_a   1.000
_cell.length_b   1.000
_cell.length_c   1.000
_cell.angle_alpha   90.00
_cell.angle_beta   90.00
_cell.angle_gamma   90.00
#
_symmetry.space_group_name_H-M   'P 1'
#
loop_
_entity.id
_entity.type
_entity.pdbx_description
1 polymer ?
#
loop_
_entity_poly.entity_id
_entity_poly.type
_entity_poly.pdbx_seq_one_letter_code
_entity_poly.pdbx_strand_id
1 'polypeptide(L)'
;MTADRFLLFPSDEVWFSGLIGLGISLLALVALYQYLASETNELGSDLQIERFKQMLTVYQGTSASHYLRLPVYKYYYYQQNGEDQVVFGYQIKGNKCFVLGDPIGNPKMIRPAITEFMQKADCLGYQIAFYKISEKYVVMLHELGFHFTKVGEVGMADLTTEEMPWVNQQLEYQRLTNEGYHFTWYEQLPEELLAAVSEVSDQWLHGAREKHFSVGRFDKSYLLASGVGVVRKEQKVVGFITEQPISESQAGYDLLRVLPDEPAELSDYLLVNLFVVYQEKGYLETNLGLAPLANVGETDFAFFQERIMHIVYNYGSFFYSFQSTYEEKLRYVTRWEGRYFAYMKGSSFTFATLQLFILIGKGKEKSISFAEEVLTEL
;
A
#
# COMPACT_ATOMS: atom_id res chain seq x y z
N MET A 1 -16.16 24.74 -71.73
CA MET A 1 -16.10 23.58 -70.80
C MET A 1 -15.50 24.09 -69.51
N THR A 2 -16.38 24.46 -68.60
CA THR A 2 -16.05 25.04 -67.29
C THR A 2 -16.01 23.93 -66.27
N ALA A 3 -14.85 23.73 -65.65
CA ALA A 3 -14.68 22.79 -64.56
C ALA A 3 -15.21 23.44 -63.26
N ASP A 4 -16.41 23.04 -62.86
CA ASP A 4 -16.96 23.44 -61.58
C ASP A 4 -16.18 22.80 -60.43
N ARG A 5 -15.58 23.66 -59.59
CA ARG A 5 -14.97 23.35 -58.39
C ARG A 5 -16.02 22.93 -57.36
N PHE A 6 -16.03 21.69 -56.95
CA PHE A 6 -16.70 21.23 -55.73
C PHE A 6 -15.88 21.73 -54.53
N LEU A 7 -16.14 22.95 -54.10
CA LEU A 7 -15.78 23.40 -52.76
C LEU A 7 -17.00 23.18 -51.86
N LEU A 8 -17.05 22.04 -51.22
CA LEU A 8 -17.99 21.76 -50.12
C LEU A 8 -17.59 22.60 -48.90
N PHE A 9 -17.94 23.86 -48.88
CA PHE A 9 -18.05 24.59 -47.61
C PHE A 9 -19.49 24.39 -47.13
N PRO A 10 -19.68 23.79 -45.92
CA PRO A 10 -20.99 23.70 -45.31
C PRO A 10 -21.55 25.13 -45.13
N SER A 11 -22.85 25.31 -45.36
CA SER A 11 -23.55 26.57 -45.05
C SER A 11 -23.35 26.90 -43.55
N ASP A 12 -23.41 28.19 -43.21
CA ASP A 12 -23.23 28.68 -41.81
C ASP A 12 -24.16 27.96 -40.81
N GLU A 13 -25.35 27.55 -41.25
CA GLU A 13 -26.29 26.74 -40.47
C GLU A 13 -25.74 25.33 -40.13
N VAL A 14 -24.99 24.69 -41.04
CA VAL A 14 -24.38 23.38 -40.82
C VAL A 14 -23.20 23.49 -39.84
N TRP A 15 -22.42 24.57 -39.95
CA TRP A 15 -21.36 24.86 -38.98
C TRP A 15 -21.95 25.14 -37.59
N PHE A 16 -23.02 25.90 -37.49
CA PHE A 16 -23.66 26.23 -36.23
C PHE A 16 -24.29 25.00 -35.56
N SER A 17 -24.98 24.15 -36.33
CA SER A 17 -25.51 22.88 -35.80
C SER A 17 -24.42 21.88 -35.41
N GLY A 18 -23.29 21.86 -36.13
CA GLY A 18 -22.11 21.06 -35.76
C GLY A 18 -21.47 21.49 -34.45
N LEU A 19 -21.34 22.79 -34.20
CA LEU A 19 -20.83 23.35 -32.96
C LEU A 19 -21.76 23.06 -31.76
N ILE A 20 -23.07 23.17 -31.95
CA ILE A 20 -24.06 22.79 -30.93
C ILE A 20 -23.98 21.30 -30.63
N GLY A 21 -23.88 20.45 -31.64
CA GLY A 21 -23.72 19.00 -31.47
C GLY A 21 -22.44 18.62 -30.71
N LEU A 22 -21.32 19.29 -31.02
CA LEU A 22 -20.06 19.15 -30.31
C LEU A 22 -20.17 19.57 -28.83
N GLY A 23 -20.85 20.72 -28.58
CA GLY A 23 -21.09 21.22 -27.23
C GLY A 23 -21.94 20.26 -26.39
N ILE A 24 -23.02 19.73 -26.96
CA ILE A 24 -23.90 18.74 -26.31
C ILE A 24 -23.12 17.45 -26.03
N SER A 25 -22.30 16.97 -26.99
CA SER A 25 -21.48 15.77 -26.81
C SER A 25 -20.44 15.97 -25.72
N LEU A 26 -19.81 17.14 -25.65
CA LEU A 26 -18.84 17.46 -24.59
C LEU A 26 -19.53 17.52 -23.23
N LEU A 27 -20.70 18.15 -23.11
CA LEU A 27 -21.49 18.20 -21.88
C LEU A 27 -21.94 16.80 -21.44
N ALA A 28 -22.35 15.93 -22.37
CA ALA A 28 -22.69 14.54 -22.08
C ALA A 28 -21.48 13.73 -21.60
N LEU A 29 -20.30 13.94 -22.19
CA LEU A 29 -19.05 13.33 -21.73
C LEU A 29 -18.65 13.82 -20.35
N VAL A 30 -18.79 15.10 -20.06
CA VAL A 30 -18.53 15.68 -18.73
C VAL A 30 -19.52 15.14 -17.69
N ALA A 31 -20.81 15.08 -18.02
CA ALA A 31 -21.84 14.51 -17.16
C ALA A 31 -21.60 13.01 -16.90
N LEU A 32 -21.26 12.26 -17.95
CA LEU A 32 -20.88 10.84 -17.84
C LEU A 32 -19.61 10.68 -16.97
N TYR A 33 -18.61 11.53 -17.18
CA TYR A 33 -17.42 11.54 -16.36
C TYR A 33 -17.73 11.85 -14.88
N GLN A 34 -18.56 12.85 -14.60
CA GLN A 34 -19.00 13.19 -13.26
C GLN A 34 -19.83 12.07 -12.63
N TYR A 35 -20.73 11.43 -13.39
CA TYR A 35 -21.50 10.27 -12.95
C TYR A 35 -20.58 9.07 -12.62
N LEU A 36 -19.61 8.77 -13.48
CA LEU A 36 -18.63 7.71 -13.25
C LEU A 36 -17.60 8.07 -12.18
N ALA A 37 -17.39 9.35 -11.90
CA ALA A 37 -16.51 9.85 -10.85
C ALA A 37 -17.24 10.04 -9.51
N SER A 38 -18.58 10.05 -9.50
CA SER A 38 -19.35 10.13 -8.26
C SER A 38 -19.09 8.87 -7.44
N GLU A 39 -18.42 9.03 -6.30
CA GLU A 39 -18.24 7.96 -5.31
C GLU A 39 -19.62 7.69 -4.68
N THR A 40 -20.29 6.63 -5.10
CA THR A 40 -21.47 6.15 -4.38
C THR A 40 -20.99 5.51 -3.08
N ASN A 41 -21.23 6.19 -1.96
CA ASN A 41 -20.82 5.79 -0.60
C ASN A 41 -21.59 4.56 -0.04
N GLU A 42 -22.24 3.77 -0.88
CA GLU A 42 -23.15 2.71 -0.46
C GLU A 42 -22.45 1.38 -0.14
N LEU A 43 -21.22 1.15 -0.62
CA LEU A 43 -20.54 -0.15 -0.44
C LEU A 43 -19.89 -0.29 0.93
N GLY A 44 -19.46 0.81 1.56
CA GLY A 44 -18.80 0.80 2.86
C GLY A 44 -18.76 2.18 3.52
N SER A 45 -18.10 2.29 4.64
CA SER A 45 -17.99 3.52 5.45
C SER A 45 -16.55 4.06 5.50
N ASP A 46 -16.40 5.29 5.94
CA ASP A 46 -15.12 5.85 6.36
C ASP A 46 -14.61 5.16 7.63
N LEU A 47 -13.35 5.40 7.99
CA LEU A 47 -12.73 4.84 9.18
C LEU A 47 -13.51 5.24 10.45
N GLN A 48 -14.02 4.23 11.13
CA GLN A 48 -14.57 4.31 12.48
C GLN A 48 -13.52 3.73 13.44
N ILE A 49 -12.62 4.59 13.92
CA ILE A 49 -11.38 4.17 14.58
C ILE A 49 -11.64 3.24 15.77
N GLU A 50 -12.63 3.52 16.62
CA GLU A 50 -12.91 2.70 17.79
C GLU A 50 -13.49 1.33 17.40
N ARG A 51 -14.35 1.30 16.39
CA ARG A 51 -14.90 0.05 15.83
C ARG A 51 -13.81 -0.81 15.20
N PHE A 52 -12.87 -0.17 14.48
CA PHE A 52 -11.73 -0.87 13.89
C PHE A 52 -10.76 -1.40 14.97
N LYS A 53 -10.48 -0.62 16.02
CA LYS A 53 -9.68 -1.06 17.16
C LYS A 53 -10.31 -2.27 17.86
N GLN A 54 -11.64 -2.27 18.06
CA GLN A 54 -12.33 -3.42 18.64
C GLN A 54 -12.11 -4.70 17.82
N MET A 55 -12.20 -4.60 16.48
CA MET A 55 -11.91 -5.74 15.60
C MET A 55 -10.47 -6.25 15.77
N LEU A 56 -9.49 -5.35 15.87
CA LEU A 56 -8.09 -5.73 16.09
C LEU A 56 -7.87 -6.38 17.47
N THR A 57 -8.56 -5.92 18.50
CA THR A 57 -8.47 -6.48 19.85
C THR A 57 -9.03 -7.90 19.89
N VAL A 58 -10.15 -8.16 19.22
CA VAL A 58 -10.83 -9.46 19.25
C VAL A 58 -10.17 -10.49 18.33
N TYR A 59 -9.75 -10.06 17.13
CA TYR A 59 -9.33 -10.99 16.07
C TYR A 59 -7.86 -10.86 15.69
N GLN A 60 -7.13 -9.95 16.34
CA GLN A 60 -5.77 -9.52 15.99
C GLN A 60 -5.70 -8.86 14.62
N GLY A 61 -4.55 -8.30 14.29
CA GLY A 61 -4.33 -7.64 13.02
C GLY A 61 -3.74 -8.55 11.95
N THR A 62 -3.53 -7.96 10.81
CA THR A 62 -2.78 -8.51 9.68
C THR A 62 -1.69 -7.52 9.29
N SER A 63 -0.78 -7.91 8.40
CA SER A 63 0.25 -7.00 7.87
C SER A 63 -0.32 -5.76 7.17
N ALA A 64 -1.61 -5.75 6.82
CA ALA A 64 -2.29 -4.59 6.25
C ALA A 64 -2.91 -3.65 7.28
N SER A 65 -3.17 -4.13 8.51
CA SER A 65 -3.98 -3.40 9.51
C SER A 65 -3.45 -2.02 9.85
N HIS A 66 -2.11 -1.87 9.86
CA HIS A 66 -1.49 -0.59 10.14
C HIS A 66 -1.76 0.43 9.03
N TYR A 67 -1.61 0.06 7.76
CA TYR A 67 -1.91 0.92 6.61
C TYR A 67 -3.39 1.32 6.55
N LEU A 68 -4.27 0.43 7.00
CA LEU A 68 -5.71 0.71 7.04
C LEU A 68 -6.10 1.82 8.04
N ARG A 69 -5.18 2.34 8.85
CA ARG A 69 -5.43 3.54 9.68
C ARG A 69 -5.32 4.85 8.90
N LEU A 70 -4.74 4.83 7.71
CA LEU A 70 -4.67 6.02 6.85
C LEU A 70 -6.06 6.39 6.32
N PRO A 71 -6.43 7.70 6.27
CA PRO A 71 -7.77 8.16 5.92
C PRO A 71 -8.08 8.07 4.41
N VAL A 72 -7.46 7.14 3.72
CA VAL A 72 -7.61 6.93 2.27
C VAL A 72 -8.44 5.70 1.91
N TYR A 73 -8.83 4.91 2.91
CA TYR A 73 -9.59 3.69 2.72
C TYR A 73 -11.05 3.88 3.05
N LYS A 74 -11.90 3.08 2.39
CA LYS A 74 -13.25 2.74 2.82
C LYS A 74 -13.24 1.37 3.48
N TYR A 75 -14.17 1.15 4.40
CA TYR A 75 -14.23 -0.06 5.22
C TYR A 75 -15.55 -0.76 5.01
N TYR A 76 -15.45 -2.06 4.78
CA TYR A 76 -16.60 -2.94 4.77
C TYR A 76 -16.62 -3.78 6.04
N TYR A 77 -17.68 -3.66 6.82
CA TYR A 77 -17.93 -4.45 8.01
C TYR A 77 -19.04 -5.45 7.73
N TYR A 78 -18.70 -6.74 7.76
CA TYR A 78 -19.68 -7.81 7.72
C TYR A 78 -20.19 -8.08 9.12
N GLN A 79 -21.51 -8.05 9.29
CA GLN A 79 -22.19 -8.23 10.57
C GLN A 79 -23.02 -9.50 10.57
N GLN A 80 -23.02 -10.19 11.71
CA GLN A 80 -23.95 -11.27 11.98
C GLN A 80 -24.58 -11.05 13.36
N ASN A 81 -25.90 -11.10 13.44
CA ASN A 81 -26.67 -10.85 14.66
C ASN A 81 -26.38 -9.48 15.32
N GLY A 82 -26.04 -8.46 14.53
CA GLY A 82 -25.71 -7.13 15.01
C GLY A 82 -24.28 -6.94 15.49
N GLU A 83 -23.45 -7.98 15.42
CA GLU A 83 -22.03 -7.93 15.81
C GLU A 83 -21.12 -7.96 14.58
N ASP A 84 -20.04 -7.19 14.62
CA ASP A 84 -19.02 -7.16 13.58
C ASP A 84 -18.21 -8.46 13.62
N GLN A 85 -18.21 -9.19 12.52
CA GLN A 85 -17.52 -10.46 12.39
C GLN A 85 -16.26 -10.37 11.52
N VAL A 86 -16.30 -9.55 10.47
CA VAL A 86 -15.18 -9.37 9.54
C VAL A 86 -15.13 -7.92 9.08
N VAL A 87 -13.92 -7.39 8.97
CA VAL A 87 -13.65 -6.09 8.35
C VAL A 87 -12.54 -6.20 7.33
N PHE A 88 -12.65 -5.46 6.25
CA PHE A 88 -11.54 -5.21 5.32
C PHE A 88 -11.63 -3.81 4.75
N GLY A 89 -10.45 -3.23 4.52
CA GLY A 89 -10.31 -1.91 3.93
C GLY A 89 -10.02 -2.00 2.44
N TYR A 90 -10.60 -1.09 1.68
CA TYR A 90 -10.45 -1.05 0.24
C TYR A 90 -10.40 0.38 -0.28
N GLN A 91 -9.92 0.51 -1.51
CA GLN A 91 -10.04 1.74 -2.30
C GLN A 91 -10.68 1.43 -3.66
N ILE A 92 -11.40 2.42 -4.20
CA ILE A 92 -12.00 2.30 -5.54
C ILE A 92 -11.11 3.02 -6.56
N LYS A 93 -10.85 2.33 -7.69
CA LYS A 93 -10.22 2.93 -8.85
C LYS A 93 -10.89 2.45 -10.13
N GLY A 94 -11.50 3.39 -10.86
CA GLY A 94 -12.35 3.04 -11.99
C GLY A 94 -13.52 2.17 -11.55
N ASN A 95 -13.68 1.02 -12.17
CA ASN A 95 -14.71 0.04 -11.84
C ASN A 95 -14.24 -1.08 -10.90
N LYS A 96 -13.17 -0.87 -10.13
CA LYS A 96 -12.62 -1.89 -9.23
C LYS A 96 -12.49 -1.43 -7.80
N CYS A 97 -12.88 -2.32 -6.87
CA CYS A 97 -12.58 -2.24 -5.45
C CYS A 97 -11.31 -3.03 -5.15
N PHE A 98 -10.24 -2.35 -4.79
CA PHE A 98 -8.99 -2.97 -4.40
C PHE A 98 -8.95 -3.13 -2.88
N VAL A 99 -9.10 -4.35 -2.40
CA VAL A 99 -8.97 -4.72 -0.99
C VAL A 99 -7.50 -4.92 -0.67
N LEU A 100 -7.02 -4.32 0.43
CA LEU A 100 -5.63 -4.45 0.86
C LEU A 100 -5.48 -5.56 1.90
N GLY A 101 -4.65 -6.54 1.57
CA GLY A 101 -4.25 -7.62 2.47
C GLY A 101 -5.37 -8.59 2.83
N ASP A 102 -5.15 -9.30 3.91
CA ASP A 102 -6.08 -10.29 4.42
C ASP A 102 -7.27 -9.65 5.16
N PRO A 103 -8.48 -10.21 5.04
CA PRO A 103 -9.59 -9.83 5.91
C PRO A 103 -9.27 -10.03 7.40
N ILE A 104 -9.73 -9.12 8.25
CA ILE A 104 -9.59 -9.18 9.71
C ILE A 104 -10.92 -9.64 10.29
N GLY A 105 -10.92 -10.72 11.07
CA GLY A 105 -12.15 -11.15 11.71
C GLY A 105 -12.25 -12.65 11.95
N ASN A 106 -13.47 -13.11 12.27
CA ASN A 106 -13.77 -14.49 12.55
C ASN A 106 -13.50 -15.39 11.32
N PRO A 107 -12.57 -16.37 11.41
CA PRO A 107 -12.19 -17.20 10.27
C PRO A 107 -13.36 -17.91 9.60
N LYS A 108 -14.41 -18.28 10.36
CA LYS A 108 -15.61 -18.95 9.84
C LYS A 108 -16.49 -18.00 9.04
N MET A 109 -16.38 -16.71 9.28
CA MET A 109 -17.23 -15.68 8.65
C MET A 109 -16.54 -14.99 7.46
N ILE A 110 -15.26 -15.26 7.19
CA ILE A 110 -14.53 -14.61 6.09
C ILE A 110 -15.15 -14.93 4.74
N ARG A 111 -15.46 -16.20 4.47
CA ARG A 111 -16.12 -16.61 3.20
C ARG A 111 -17.49 -15.96 3.02
N PRO A 112 -18.42 -16.01 3.98
CA PRO A 112 -19.68 -15.28 3.90
C PRO A 112 -19.49 -13.77 3.69
N ALA A 113 -18.54 -13.14 4.40
CA ALA A 113 -18.26 -11.72 4.28
C ALA A 113 -17.80 -11.33 2.86
N ILE A 114 -16.87 -12.09 2.28
CA ILE A 114 -16.39 -11.85 0.92
C ILE A 114 -17.53 -12.07 -0.08
N THR A 115 -18.35 -13.11 0.09
CA THR A 115 -19.48 -13.41 -0.80
C THR A 115 -20.50 -12.27 -0.79
N GLU A 116 -20.87 -11.76 0.39
CA GLU A 116 -21.79 -10.63 0.51
C GLU A 116 -21.20 -9.34 -0.10
N PHE A 117 -19.90 -9.07 0.16
CA PHE A 117 -19.22 -7.93 -0.42
C PHE A 117 -19.19 -8.00 -1.95
N MET A 118 -18.93 -9.19 -2.52
CA MET A 118 -18.98 -9.41 -3.97
C MET A 118 -20.36 -9.09 -4.54
N GLN A 119 -21.43 -9.56 -3.89
CA GLN A 119 -22.80 -9.29 -4.34
C GLN A 119 -23.14 -7.80 -4.31
N LYS A 120 -22.79 -7.12 -3.21
CA LYS A 120 -23.00 -5.67 -3.08
C LYS A 120 -22.18 -4.86 -4.09
N ALA A 121 -20.92 -5.23 -4.29
CA ALA A 121 -20.05 -4.59 -5.29
C ALA A 121 -20.59 -4.77 -6.70
N ASP A 122 -21.03 -5.98 -7.05
CA ASP A 122 -21.61 -6.29 -8.37
C ASP A 122 -22.88 -5.47 -8.65
N CYS A 123 -23.76 -5.32 -7.66
CA CYS A 123 -24.95 -4.45 -7.76
C CYS A 123 -24.59 -2.98 -8.07
N LEU A 124 -23.41 -2.52 -7.68
CA LEU A 124 -22.89 -1.18 -7.92
C LEU A 124 -21.97 -1.11 -9.16
N GLY A 125 -21.84 -2.21 -9.90
CA GLY A 125 -20.98 -2.30 -11.10
C GLY A 125 -19.49 -2.37 -10.81
N TYR A 126 -19.09 -2.70 -9.57
CA TYR A 126 -17.69 -2.86 -9.21
C TYR A 126 -17.22 -4.33 -9.28
N GLN A 127 -16.01 -4.51 -9.75
CA GLN A 127 -15.26 -5.77 -9.65
C GLN A 127 -14.30 -5.71 -8.48
N ILE A 128 -14.15 -6.83 -7.76
CA ILE A 128 -13.25 -6.90 -6.60
C ILE A 128 -11.89 -7.43 -7.03
N ALA A 129 -10.85 -6.86 -6.45
CA ALA A 129 -9.50 -7.39 -6.49
C ALA A 129 -8.87 -7.32 -5.10
N PHE A 130 -8.14 -8.35 -4.69
CA PHE A 130 -7.34 -8.36 -3.46
C PHE A 130 -5.87 -8.16 -3.80
N TYR A 131 -5.19 -7.29 -3.07
CA TYR A 131 -3.77 -7.06 -3.23
C TYR A 131 -3.01 -7.38 -1.95
N LYS A 132 -1.90 -8.11 -2.06
CA LYS A 132 -1.11 -8.67 -0.95
C LYS A 132 -1.88 -9.71 -0.11
N ILE A 133 -2.85 -10.41 -0.68
CA ILE A 133 -3.55 -11.51 0.01
C ILE A 133 -2.57 -12.66 0.28
N SER A 134 -2.65 -13.29 1.44
CA SER A 134 -1.81 -14.43 1.80
C SER A 134 -2.25 -15.72 1.14
N GLU A 135 -1.33 -16.66 1.04
CA GLU A 135 -1.53 -17.97 0.42
C GLU A 135 -2.69 -18.76 1.04
N LYS A 136 -2.94 -18.63 2.33
CA LYS A 136 -4.03 -19.32 3.05
C LYS A 136 -5.43 -19.06 2.47
N TYR A 137 -5.62 -17.95 1.74
CA TYR A 137 -6.90 -17.61 1.13
C TYR A 137 -7.02 -18.01 -0.35
N VAL A 138 -5.95 -18.50 -0.98
CA VAL A 138 -5.92 -18.80 -2.41
C VAL A 138 -6.99 -19.81 -2.80
N VAL A 139 -7.09 -20.92 -2.06
CA VAL A 139 -8.07 -21.98 -2.38
C VAL A 139 -9.51 -21.45 -2.27
N MET A 140 -9.82 -20.75 -1.17
CA MET A 140 -11.15 -20.20 -0.94
C MET A 140 -11.56 -19.17 -2.01
N LEU A 141 -10.65 -18.27 -2.36
CA LEU A 141 -10.92 -17.25 -3.38
C LEU A 141 -10.99 -17.87 -4.79
N HIS A 142 -10.21 -18.94 -5.06
CA HIS A 142 -10.34 -19.67 -6.32
C HIS A 142 -11.75 -20.26 -6.49
N GLU A 143 -12.30 -20.85 -5.43
CA GLU A 143 -13.68 -21.36 -5.43
C GLU A 143 -14.72 -20.26 -5.62
N LEU A 144 -14.39 -19.01 -5.23
CA LEU A 144 -15.22 -17.81 -5.44
C LEU A 144 -15.00 -17.17 -6.84
N GLY A 145 -14.18 -17.79 -7.69
CA GLY A 145 -14.00 -17.38 -9.09
C GLY A 145 -12.90 -16.33 -9.30
N PHE A 146 -11.93 -16.23 -8.38
CA PHE A 146 -10.75 -15.39 -8.56
C PHE A 146 -9.63 -16.10 -9.28
N HIS A 147 -8.88 -15.35 -10.11
CA HIS A 147 -7.58 -15.70 -10.64
C HIS A 147 -6.49 -15.07 -9.78
N PHE A 148 -5.29 -15.64 -9.83
CA PHE A 148 -4.17 -15.23 -8.98
C PHE A 148 -2.92 -14.96 -9.81
N THR A 149 -2.13 -14.01 -9.32
CA THR A 149 -0.75 -13.80 -9.75
C THR A 149 0.07 -13.48 -8.51
N LYS A 150 1.20 -14.16 -8.31
CA LYS A 150 2.13 -13.85 -7.23
C LYS A 150 2.70 -12.45 -7.44
N VAL A 151 2.72 -11.61 -6.40
CA VAL A 151 3.23 -10.23 -6.48
C VAL A 151 4.52 -10.03 -5.70
N GLY A 152 5.05 -11.08 -5.13
CA GLY A 152 6.28 -11.10 -4.35
C GLY A 152 6.14 -11.91 -3.08
N GLU A 153 7.10 -11.72 -2.19
CA GLU A 153 7.16 -12.42 -0.91
C GLU A 153 7.39 -11.44 0.24
N VAL A 154 6.82 -11.74 1.38
CA VAL A 154 7.10 -11.05 2.64
C VAL A 154 8.19 -11.81 3.36
N GLY A 155 9.27 -11.12 3.71
CA GLY A 155 10.32 -11.67 4.57
C GLY A 155 9.86 -11.70 6.03
N MET A 156 10.12 -12.82 6.71
CA MET A 156 9.90 -12.98 8.15
C MET A 156 11.23 -13.27 8.83
N ALA A 157 11.49 -12.61 9.95
CA ALA A 157 12.64 -12.93 10.81
C ALA A 157 12.14 -13.48 12.14
N ASP A 158 12.71 -14.61 12.55
CA ASP A 158 12.47 -15.24 13.84
C ASP A 158 13.30 -14.51 14.89
N LEU A 159 12.65 -14.03 15.96
CA LEU A 159 13.29 -13.32 17.06
C LEU A 159 13.60 -14.22 18.27
N THR A 160 13.27 -15.52 18.18
CA THR A 160 13.43 -16.47 19.30
C THR A 160 14.72 -17.28 19.25
N THR A 161 15.36 -17.34 18.08
CA THR A 161 16.58 -18.16 17.88
C THR A 161 17.82 -17.46 18.44
N GLU A 162 18.68 -18.18 19.15
CA GLU A 162 19.96 -17.66 19.66
C GLU A 162 20.97 -17.40 18.53
N GLU A 163 20.87 -18.12 17.41
CA GLU A 163 21.71 -17.97 16.20
C GLU A 163 21.06 -17.02 15.18
N MET A 164 20.71 -15.82 15.62
CA MET A 164 20.13 -14.85 14.71
C MET A 164 21.17 -14.30 13.74
N PRO A 165 20.87 -14.23 12.43
CA PRO A 165 21.81 -13.68 11.43
C PRO A 165 22.29 -12.26 11.77
N TRP A 166 21.49 -11.49 12.52
CA TRP A 166 21.76 -10.11 12.88
C TRP A 166 22.49 -9.91 14.22
N VAL A 167 22.62 -10.95 15.08
CA VAL A 167 23.39 -10.85 16.32
C VAL A 167 24.85 -10.50 16.06
N ASN A 168 25.44 -11.08 15.03
CA ASN A 168 26.81 -10.74 14.62
C ASN A 168 26.92 -9.30 14.13
N GLN A 169 25.85 -8.75 13.58
CA GLN A 169 25.80 -7.36 13.09
C GLN A 169 25.71 -6.35 14.25
N GLN A 170 25.18 -6.74 15.42
CA GLN A 170 25.21 -5.86 16.61
C GLN A 170 26.65 -5.41 16.95
N LEU A 171 27.63 -6.29 16.78
CA LEU A 171 29.04 -5.94 17.03
C LEU A 171 29.56 -4.92 16.01
N GLU A 172 29.15 -5.02 14.75
CA GLU A 172 29.51 -4.06 13.70
C GLU A 172 28.89 -2.68 13.97
N TYR A 173 27.68 -2.63 14.52
CA TYR A 173 26.96 -1.39 14.83
C TYR A 173 27.40 -0.71 16.12
N GLN A 174 28.17 -1.38 16.99
CA GLN A 174 28.85 -0.71 18.10
C GLN A 174 29.80 0.40 17.61
N ARG A 175 30.33 0.27 16.41
CA ARG A 175 31.10 1.35 15.78
C ARG A 175 30.28 2.63 15.65
N LEU A 176 29.06 2.55 15.12
CA LEU A 176 28.19 3.73 14.97
C LEU A 176 27.86 4.36 16.32
N THR A 177 27.63 3.56 17.36
CA THR A 177 27.45 4.07 18.72
C THR A 177 28.70 4.82 19.22
N ASN A 178 29.90 4.32 18.96
CA ASN A 178 31.16 4.97 19.30
C ASN A 178 31.42 6.24 18.48
N GLU A 179 30.84 6.32 17.29
CA GLU A 179 30.86 7.52 16.41
C GLU A 179 29.78 8.55 16.82
N GLY A 180 29.05 8.32 17.91
CA GLY A 180 28.07 9.26 18.47
C GLY A 180 26.62 9.10 17.97
N TYR A 181 26.31 7.97 17.31
CA TYR A 181 24.92 7.65 16.96
C TYR A 181 24.24 6.97 18.13
N HIS A 182 23.08 7.48 18.55
CA HIS A 182 22.31 6.95 19.69
C HIS A 182 20.89 6.66 19.29
N PHE A 183 20.47 5.39 19.40
CA PHE A 183 19.08 4.96 19.20
C PHE A 183 18.28 5.18 20.48
N THR A 184 17.06 5.69 20.34
CA THR A 184 16.09 5.84 21.43
C THR A 184 14.73 5.37 20.94
N TRP A 185 14.10 4.48 21.72
CA TRP A 185 12.73 4.02 21.46
C TRP A 185 11.71 4.88 22.19
N TYR A 186 10.60 5.20 21.51
CA TYR A 186 9.45 5.90 22.06
C TYR A 186 8.19 5.10 21.77
N GLU A 187 7.46 4.67 22.81
CA GLU A 187 6.15 4.05 22.66
C GLU A 187 5.14 5.03 22.04
N GLN A 188 5.31 6.29 22.34
CA GLN A 188 4.61 7.40 21.72
C GLN A 188 5.60 8.52 21.46
N LEU A 189 5.74 8.92 20.20
CA LEU A 189 6.68 9.97 19.81
C LEU A 189 6.32 11.30 20.49
N PRO A 190 7.24 11.94 21.24
CA PRO A 190 7.03 13.27 21.80
C PRO A 190 6.74 14.30 20.70
N GLU A 191 5.79 15.21 20.95
CA GLU A 191 5.37 16.19 19.95
C GLU A 191 6.51 17.12 19.51
N GLU A 192 7.44 17.42 20.42
CA GLU A 192 8.66 18.20 20.17
C GLU A 192 9.60 17.56 19.13
N LEU A 193 9.57 16.23 18.97
CA LEU A 193 10.38 15.52 17.98
C LEU A 193 9.72 15.41 16.61
N LEU A 194 8.43 15.67 16.53
CA LEU A 194 7.67 15.50 15.30
C LEU A 194 8.22 16.35 14.16
N ALA A 195 8.63 17.59 14.44
CA ALA A 195 9.23 18.49 13.44
C ALA A 195 10.57 17.94 12.92
N ALA A 196 11.43 17.44 13.81
CA ALA A 196 12.72 16.87 13.42
C ALA A 196 12.57 15.57 12.62
N VAL A 197 11.62 14.69 13.00
CA VAL A 197 11.30 13.47 12.25
C VAL A 197 10.67 13.80 10.90
N SER A 198 9.84 14.86 10.80
CA SER A 198 9.31 15.37 9.53
C SER A 198 10.41 15.85 8.61
N GLU A 199 11.39 16.58 9.13
CA GLU A 199 12.53 17.08 8.34
C GLU A 199 13.35 15.93 7.76
N VAL A 200 13.64 14.87 8.55
CA VAL A 200 14.30 13.65 8.03
C VAL A 200 13.49 13.03 6.91
N SER A 201 12.18 12.95 7.10
CA SER A 201 11.28 12.40 6.09
C SER A 201 11.29 13.18 4.78
N ASP A 202 11.23 14.50 4.84
CA ASP A 202 11.22 15.39 3.68
C ASP A 202 12.54 15.33 2.91
N GLN A 203 13.67 15.31 3.64
CA GLN A 203 14.99 15.17 3.05
C GLN A 203 15.20 13.80 2.40
N TRP A 204 14.72 12.72 3.04
CA TRP A 204 14.76 11.37 2.48
C TRP A 204 13.95 11.25 1.17
N LEU A 205 12.82 11.94 1.06
CA LEU A 205 12.00 11.95 -0.15
C LEU A 205 12.66 12.67 -1.33
N HIS A 206 13.61 13.57 -1.10
CA HIS A 206 14.26 14.36 -2.16
C HIS A 206 13.27 15.00 -3.15
N GLY A 207 12.12 15.47 -2.67
CA GLY A 207 11.04 15.98 -3.51
C GLY A 207 10.23 14.91 -4.25
N ALA A 208 10.53 13.63 -4.05
CA ALA A 208 9.66 12.56 -4.52
C ALA A 208 8.31 12.58 -3.77
N ARG A 209 7.29 12.01 -4.41
CA ARG A 209 5.98 11.91 -3.77
C ARG A 209 5.91 10.66 -2.90
N GLU A 210 5.21 10.78 -1.76
CA GLU A 210 4.82 9.61 -0.97
C GLU A 210 4.02 8.63 -1.82
N LYS A 211 4.31 7.34 -1.64
CA LYS A 211 3.49 6.27 -2.22
C LYS A 211 2.23 6.09 -1.39
N HIS A 212 1.23 5.49 -2.01
CA HIS A 212 -0.07 5.29 -1.38
C HIS A 212 -0.53 3.84 -1.49
N PHE A 213 -1.68 3.57 -0.90
CA PHE A 213 -2.32 2.26 -0.91
C PHE A 213 -1.41 1.20 -0.31
N SER A 214 -0.79 0.52 -0.12
CA SER A 214 -0.07 -0.65 0.37
C SER A 214 1.27 -0.34 1.04
N VAL A 215 1.54 0.92 1.33
CA VAL A 215 2.71 1.41 2.06
C VAL A 215 2.30 2.57 2.96
N GLY A 216 3.00 2.76 4.06
CA GLY A 216 2.80 3.90 4.93
C GLY A 216 3.28 5.20 4.30
N ARG A 217 2.83 6.28 4.89
CA ARG A 217 3.26 7.64 4.56
C ARG A 217 3.50 8.43 5.82
N PHE A 218 4.25 9.50 5.71
CA PHE A 218 4.42 10.43 6.82
C PHE A 218 3.10 11.19 7.05
N ASP A 219 2.44 10.88 8.16
CA ASP A 219 1.22 11.52 8.64
C ASP A 219 1.27 11.58 10.16
N LYS A 220 0.97 12.76 10.75
CA LYS A 220 1.09 12.99 12.19
C LYS A 220 0.27 11.97 13.00
N SER A 221 -0.98 11.77 12.63
CA SER A 221 -1.88 10.89 13.37
C SER A 221 -1.47 9.41 13.25
N TYR A 222 -0.92 9.05 12.10
CA TYR A 222 -0.40 7.71 11.81
C TYR A 222 0.86 7.41 12.64
N LEU A 223 1.82 8.35 12.70
CA LEU A 223 3.03 8.23 13.52
C LEU A 223 2.75 8.15 15.01
N LEU A 224 1.81 8.96 15.51
CA LEU A 224 1.43 8.97 16.92
C LEU A 224 0.63 7.72 17.36
N ALA A 225 0.24 6.86 16.42
CA ALA A 225 -0.51 5.65 16.70
C ALA A 225 0.36 4.40 16.93
N SER A 226 1.69 4.51 16.85
CA SER A 226 2.63 3.39 16.98
C SER A 226 3.94 3.84 17.59
N GLY A 227 4.76 2.87 18.03
CA GLY A 227 6.10 3.13 18.54
C GLY A 227 7.04 3.67 17.44
N VAL A 228 8.02 4.47 17.83
CA VAL A 228 9.00 5.07 16.93
C VAL A 228 10.40 4.98 17.53
N GLY A 229 11.32 4.36 16.78
CA GLY A 229 12.75 4.40 17.07
C GLY A 229 13.39 5.60 16.37
N VAL A 230 14.15 6.39 17.10
CA VAL A 230 14.82 7.59 16.59
C VAL A 230 16.33 7.46 16.80
N VAL A 231 17.12 7.76 15.78
CA VAL A 231 18.57 7.89 15.92
C VAL A 231 18.96 9.35 15.87
N ARG A 232 19.79 9.73 16.87
CA ARG A 232 20.44 11.04 16.91
C ARG A 232 21.94 10.90 16.78
N LYS A 233 22.54 11.89 16.13
CA LYS A 233 23.97 12.16 16.21
C LYS A 233 24.15 13.52 16.87
N GLU A 234 24.85 13.55 18.02
CA GLU A 234 24.87 14.70 18.89
C GLU A 234 23.43 15.11 19.33
N GLN A 235 22.93 16.27 18.88
CA GLN A 235 21.58 16.76 19.18
C GLN A 235 20.61 16.63 17.98
N LYS A 236 21.11 16.24 16.80
CA LYS A 236 20.35 16.21 15.55
C LYS A 236 19.70 14.83 15.35
N VAL A 237 18.41 14.78 15.01
CA VAL A 237 17.75 13.58 14.53
C VAL A 237 18.25 13.30 13.11
N VAL A 238 18.79 12.11 12.86
CA VAL A 238 19.40 11.72 11.58
C VAL A 238 18.67 10.55 10.92
N GLY A 239 17.82 9.84 11.65
CA GLY A 239 17.00 8.75 11.12
C GLY A 239 15.92 8.31 12.09
N PHE A 240 14.92 7.62 11.56
CA PHE A 240 13.85 7.02 12.36
C PHE A 240 13.27 5.78 11.70
N ILE A 241 12.63 4.94 12.53
CA ILE A 241 11.90 3.75 12.12
C ILE A 241 10.59 3.67 12.90
N THR A 242 9.48 3.29 12.24
CA THR A 242 8.17 3.17 12.88
C THR A 242 7.77 1.71 13.04
N GLU A 243 7.16 1.40 14.20
CA GLU A 243 6.57 0.10 14.46
C GLU A 243 5.31 -0.12 13.61
N GLN A 244 5.13 -1.35 13.16
CA GLN A 244 3.91 -1.84 12.54
C GLN A 244 3.34 -2.98 13.39
N PRO A 245 2.46 -2.71 14.35
CA PRO A 245 1.83 -3.75 15.16
C PRO A 245 0.95 -4.65 14.29
N ILE A 246 1.09 -5.97 14.43
CA ILE A 246 0.33 -6.97 13.66
C ILE A 246 -0.51 -7.83 14.59
N SER A 247 0.12 -8.52 15.55
CA SER A 247 -0.54 -9.38 16.53
C SER A 247 0.22 -9.36 17.86
N GLU A 248 -0.20 -10.13 18.86
CA GLU A 248 0.51 -10.26 20.14
C GLU A 248 1.91 -10.86 19.98
N SER A 249 2.14 -11.67 18.95
CA SER A 249 3.42 -12.34 18.72
C SER A 249 4.23 -11.79 17.56
N GLN A 250 3.66 -10.87 16.79
CA GLN A 250 4.25 -10.39 15.54
C GLN A 250 4.11 -8.89 15.38
N ALA A 251 5.22 -8.24 15.08
CA ALA A 251 5.25 -6.85 14.62
C ALA A 251 6.11 -6.74 13.34
N GLY A 252 6.01 -5.64 12.65
CA GLY A 252 6.85 -5.27 11.52
C GLY A 252 7.27 -3.81 11.65
N TYR A 253 7.90 -3.29 10.62
CA TYR A 253 8.17 -1.86 10.49
C TYR A 253 7.53 -1.30 9.21
N ASP A 254 7.32 0.00 9.20
CA ASP A 254 6.74 0.68 8.04
C ASP A 254 7.67 1.76 7.48
N LEU A 255 7.79 2.90 8.15
CA LEU A 255 8.70 3.95 7.71
C LEU A 255 10.09 3.71 8.29
N LEU A 256 11.08 3.50 7.44
CA LEU A 256 12.49 3.53 7.77
C LEU A 256 13.14 4.60 6.91
N ARG A 257 13.58 5.70 7.53
CA ARG A 257 14.10 6.87 6.83
C ARG A 257 15.35 7.39 7.53
N VAL A 258 16.37 7.67 6.72
CA VAL A 258 17.67 8.18 7.16
C VAL A 258 18.01 9.39 6.29
N LEU A 259 18.69 10.39 6.85
CA LEU A 259 19.17 11.52 6.08
C LEU A 259 20.13 11.04 4.99
N PRO A 260 20.08 11.62 3.79
CA PRO A 260 20.87 11.15 2.64
C PRO A 260 22.39 11.23 2.82
N ASP A 261 22.84 12.16 3.65
CA ASP A 261 24.28 12.41 3.91
C ASP A 261 24.85 11.52 5.02
N GLU A 262 24.02 10.66 5.62
CA GLU A 262 24.43 9.73 6.68
C GLU A 262 24.91 8.39 6.10
N PRO A 263 25.69 7.60 6.88
CA PRO A 263 26.15 6.28 6.44
C PRO A 263 24.98 5.34 6.06
N ALA A 264 25.15 4.56 4.99
CA ALA A 264 24.12 3.62 4.52
C ALA A 264 23.76 2.57 5.59
N GLU A 265 24.74 2.19 6.42
CA GLU A 265 24.60 1.24 7.53
C GLU A 265 23.65 1.73 8.64
N LEU A 266 23.30 3.03 8.64
CA LEU A 266 22.39 3.58 9.64
C LEU A 266 20.96 3.01 9.51
N SER A 267 20.55 2.59 8.32
CA SER A 267 19.29 1.87 8.11
C SER A 267 19.30 0.51 8.80
N ASP A 268 20.39 -0.22 8.68
CA ASP A 268 20.57 -1.51 9.36
C ASP A 268 20.68 -1.33 10.88
N TYR A 269 21.37 -0.28 11.33
CA TYR A 269 21.46 0.08 12.75
C TYR A 269 20.07 0.33 13.36
N LEU A 270 19.20 1.07 12.68
CA LEU A 270 17.80 1.28 13.08
C LEU A 270 17.04 -0.04 13.17
N LEU A 271 17.17 -0.90 12.17
CA LEU A 271 16.45 -2.16 12.10
C LEU A 271 16.88 -3.15 13.18
N VAL A 272 18.18 -3.30 13.42
CA VAL A 272 18.72 -4.19 14.45
C VAL A 272 18.32 -3.73 15.85
N ASN A 273 18.36 -2.42 16.11
CA ASN A 273 17.88 -1.89 17.40
C ASN A 273 16.37 -2.10 17.58
N LEU A 274 15.58 -2.01 16.51
CA LEU A 274 14.16 -2.35 16.56
C LEU A 274 13.93 -3.82 16.92
N PHE A 275 14.75 -4.74 16.39
CA PHE A 275 14.64 -6.17 16.74
C PHE A 275 14.91 -6.41 18.24
N VAL A 276 15.89 -5.70 18.82
CA VAL A 276 16.13 -5.76 20.27
C VAL A 276 14.91 -5.29 21.05
N VAL A 277 14.31 -4.16 20.66
CA VAL A 277 13.06 -3.66 21.27
C VAL A 277 11.94 -4.69 21.15
N TYR A 278 11.81 -5.34 20.01
CA TYR A 278 10.77 -6.34 19.79
C TYR A 278 10.97 -7.60 20.63
N GLN A 279 12.22 -8.05 20.81
CA GLN A 279 12.52 -9.14 21.75
C GLN A 279 12.18 -8.77 23.20
N GLU A 280 12.52 -7.57 23.64
CA GLU A 280 12.19 -7.06 24.98
C GLU A 280 10.66 -6.96 25.19
N LYS A 281 9.90 -6.63 24.13
CA LYS A 281 8.43 -6.63 24.13
C LYS A 281 7.81 -8.04 24.06
N GLY A 282 8.61 -9.09 23.81
CA GLY A 282 8.16 -10.48 23.73
C GLY A 282 7.56 -10.88 22.38
N TYR A 283 7.80 -10.12 21.30
CA TYR A 283 7.46 -10.57 19.96
C TYR A 283 8.32 -11.77 19.54
N LEU A 284 7.70 -12.73 18.87
CA LEU A 284 8.36 -13.95 18.41
C LEU A 284 8.92 -13.81 17.00
N GLU A 285 8.30 -12.95 16.19
CA GLU A 285 8.65 -12.76 14.80
C GLU A 285 8.50 -11.30 14.38
N THR A 286 9.33 -10.88 13.44
CA THR A 286 9.17 -9.59 12.77
C THR A 286 8.92 -9.74 11.28
N ASN A 287 7.98 -8.94 10.78
CA ASN A 287 7.65 -8.82 9.36
C ASN A 287 8.54 -7.75 8.72
N LEU A 288 9.42 -8.18 7.84
CA LEU A 288 10.37 -7.31 7.13
C LEU A 288 9.74 -6.58 5.94
N GLY A 289 8.44 -6.76 5.72
CA GLY A 289 7.72 -6.18 4.59
C GLY A 289 7.88 -6.96 3.28
N LEU A 290 7.13 -6.52 2.28
CA LEU A 290 7.13 -7.15 0.96
C LEU A 290 8.45 -6.88 0.23
N ALA A 291 9.01 -7.93 -0.38
CA ALA A 291 9.95 -7.84 -1.49
C ALA A 291 9.15 -8.00 -2.80
N PRO A 292 8.81 -6.88 -3.47
CA PRO A 292 7.90 -6.95 -4.63
C PRO A 292 8.56 -7.70 -5.76
N LEU A 293 7.78 -8.56 -6.42
CA LEU A 293 8.15 -9.41 -7.56
C LEU A 293 9.31 -10.40 -7.29
N ALA A 294 9.77 -10.52 -6.05
CA ALA A 294 10.78 -11.52 -5.68
C ALA A 294 10.22 -12.93 -5.87
N ASN A 295 11.04 -13.82 -6.45
CA ASN A 295 10.71 -15.23 -6.72
C ASN A 295 9.39 -15.40 -7.52
N VAL A 296 9.14 -14.50 -8.49
CA VAL A 296 7.97 -14.52 -9.36
C VAL A 296 8.41 -14.86 -10.78
N GLY A 297 7.81 -15.89 -11.38
CA GLY A 297 8.00 -16.21 -12.80
C GLY A 297 9.38 -16.79 -13.16
N GLU A 298 10.14 -17.32 -12.21
CA GLU A 298 11.49 -17.84 -12.40
C GLU A 298 11.53 -19.21 -13.11
N THR A 299 10.43 -19.95 -13.05
CA THR A 299 10.38 -21.29 -13.63
C THR A 299 9.93 -21.28 -15.08
N ASP A 300 10.39 -22.26 -15.88
CA ASP A 300 9.98 -22.44 -17.28
C ASP A 300 8.47 -22.68 -17.45
N PHE A 301 7.82 -23.15 -16.39
CA PHE A 301 6.38 -23.45 -16.35
C PHE A 301 5.54 -22.30 -15.78
N ALA A 302 6.15 -21.16 -15.42
CA ALA A 302 5.43 -19.99 -14.89
C ALA A 302 4.41 -19.48 -15.90
N PHE A 303 3.29 -18.98 -15.40
CA PHE A 303 2.27 -18.34 -16.22
C PHE A 303 2.84 -17.13 -16.97
N PHE A 304 2.27 -16.83 -18.13
CA PHE A 304 2.71 -15.72 -18.98
C PHE A 304 2.78 -14.38 -18.24
N GLN A 305 1.79 -14.11 -17.39
CA GLN A 305 1.74 -12.90 -16.55
C GLN A 305 2.92 -12.83 -15.57
N GLU A 306 3.29 -13.94 -14.95
CA GLU A 306 4.41 -14.03 -14.00
C GLU A 306 5.75 -13.88 -14.71
N ARG A 307 5.89 -14.40 -15.93
CA ARG A 307 7.10 -14.19 -16.76
C ARG A 307 7.30 -12.72 -17.12
N ILE A 308 6.21 -12.00 -17.44
CA ILE A 308 6.28 -10.56 -17.66
C ILE A 308 6.74 -9.85 -16.39
N MET A 309 6.21 -10.22 -15.22
CA MET A 309 6.61 -9.66 -13.93
C MET A 309 8.08 -9.96 -13.61
N HIS A 310 8.58 -11.15 -13.98
CA HIS A 310 10.00 -11.49 -13.86
C HIS A 310 10.90 -10.59 -14.73
N ILE A 311 10.47 -10.27 -15.95
CA ILE A 311 11.17 -9.30 -16.80
C ILE A 311 11.17 -7.91 -16.14
N VAL A 312 10.03 -7.49 -15.56
CA VAL A 312 9.95 -6.22 -14.83
C VAL A 312 10.85 -6.21 -13.59
N TYR A 313 10.95 -7.33 -12.87
CA TYR A 313 11.85 -7.47 -11.73
C TYR A 313 13.32 -7.27 -12.13
N ASN A 314 13.76 -7.91 -13.22
CA ASN A 314 15.14 -7.87 -13.66
C ASN A 314 15.56 -6.58 -14.36
N TYR A 315 14.65 -5.96 -15.12
CA TYR A 315 14.96 -4.84 -15.99
C TYR A 315 14.20 -3.55 -15.64
N GLY A 316 13.25 -3.61 -14.70
CA GLY A 316 12.40 -2.49 -14.31
C GLY A 316 12.98 -1.60 -13.20
N SER A 317 14.31 -1.62 -12.98
CA SER A 317 14.98 -0.83 -11.94
C SER A 317 14.71 0.69 -12.05
N PHE A 318 14.34 1.17 -13.24
CA PHE A 318 13.90 2.55 -13.46
C PHE A 318 12.60 2.90 -12.68
N PHE A 319 11.74 1.92 -12.41
CA PHE A 319 10.47 2.12 -11.69
C PHE A 319 10.58 1.87 -10.19
N TYR A 320 11.41 0.92 -9.79
CA TYR A 320 11.59 0.51 -8.39
C TYR A 320 12.86 -0.35 -8.24
N SER A 321 13.59 -0.19 -7.13
CA SER A 321 14.77 -1.01 -6.82
C SER A 321 14.35 -2.37 -6.25
N PHE A 322 13.76 -3.22 -7.10
CA PHE A 322 13.22 -4.53 -6.69
C PHE A 322 14.27 -5.44 -6.08
N GLN A 323 15.42 -5.56 -6.74
CA GLN A 323 16.51 -6.44 -6.33
C GLN A 323 17.14 -5.98 -5.02
N SER A 324 17.46 -4.67 -4.88
CA SER A 324 18.07 -4.16 -3.64
C SER A 324 17.15 -4.37 -2.43
N THR A 325 15.84 -4.19 -2.58
CA THR A 325 14.88 -4.44 -1.52
C THR A 325 14.85 -5.92 -1.09
N TYR A 326 15.03 -6.85 -2.00
CA TYR A 326 15.14 -8.28 -1.69
C TYR A 326 16.47 -8.60 -1.01
N GLU A 327 17.59 -8.14 -1.55
CA GLU A 327 18.94 -8.36 -1.03
C GLU A 327 19.11 -7.79 0.39
N GLU A 328 18.57 -6.61 0.67
CA GLU A 328 18.56 -6.01 2.01
C GLU A 328 17.86 -6.93 3.04
N LYS A 329 16.74 -7.54 2.67
CA LYS A 329 15.99 -8.44 3.55
C LYS A 329 16.65 -9.79 3.76
N LEU A 330 17.42 -10.30 2.76
CA LEU A 330 18.12 -11.58 2.85
C LEU A 330 19.04 -11.68 4.06
N ARG A 331 19.55 -10.56 4.55
CA ARG A 331 20.45 -10.52 5.72
C ARG A 331 19.74 -10.89 7.03
N TYR A 332 18.41 -10.78 7.07
CA TYR A 332 17.61 -10.93 8.29
C TYR A 332 16.54 -12.02 8.19
N VAL A 333 16.15 -12.38 6.99
CA VAL A 333 15.04 -13.28 6.75
C VAL A 333 15.35 -14.71 7.17
N THR A 334 14.40 -15.33 7.87
CA THR A 334 14.44 -16.75 8.21
C THR A 334 13.47 -17.57 7.36
N ARG A 335 12.38 -16.96 6.88
CA ARG A 335 11.44 -17.57 5.94
C ARG A 335 10.76 -16.53 5.06
N TRP A 336 10.29 -16.97 3.89
CA TRP A 336 9.53 -16.16 2.95
C TRP A 336 8.08 -16.62 2.89
N GLU A 337 7.15 -15.69 2.75
CA GLU A 337 5.72 -15.95 2.61
C GLU A 337 5.18 -15.29 1.34
N GLY A 338 4.58 -16.11 0.44
CA GLY A 338 3.99 -15.62 -0.81
C GLY A 338 2.84 -14.62 -0.58
N ARG A 339 2.79 -13.59 -1.42
CA ARG A 339 1.67 -12.66 -1.50
C ARG A 339 1.14 -12.58 -2.91
N TYR A 340 -0.19 -12.51 -3.04
CA TYR A 340 -0.88 -12.65 -4.30
C TYR A 340 -1.76 -11.44 -4.60
N PHE A 341 -1.89 -11.17 -5.88
CA PHE A 341 -2.94 -10.34 -6.44
C PHE A 341 -4.04 -11.28 -6.95
N ALA A 342 -5.22 -11.19 -6.34
CA ALA A 342 -6.39 -11.94 -6.73
C ALA A 342 -7.37 -11.02 -7.43
N TYR A 343 -7.87 -11.39 -8.62
CA TYR A 343 -8.79 -10.60 -9.42
C TYR A 343 -9.90 -11.48 -9.99
N MET A 344 -11.11 -10.93 -10.11
CA MET A 344 -12.28 -11.70 -10.56
C MET A 344 -12.13 -12.22 -11.99
N LYS A 345 -12.64 -13.41 -12.26
CA LYS A 345 -12.79 -13.97 -13.60
C LYS A 345 -13.57 -12.99 -14.49
N GLY A 346 -13.06 -12.74 -15.70
CA GLY A 346 -13.63 -11.73 -16.61
C GLY A 346 -13.05 -10.33 -16.45
N SER A 347 -12.26 -10.07 -15.39
CA SER A 347 -11.44 -8.87 -15.28
C SER A 347 -10.17 -9.00 -16.12
N SER A 348 -9.85 -7.98 -16.92
CA SER A 348 -8.55 -7.95 -17.60
C SER A 348 -7.43 -7.76 -16.58
N PHE A 349 -6.51 -8.72 -16.52
CA PHE A 349 -5.31 -8.64 -15.69
C PHE A 349 -4.52 -7.35 -15.93
N THR A 350 -4.27 -7.02 -17.19
CA THR A 350 -3.51 -5.83 -17.58
C THR A 350 -4.16 -4.54 -17.08
N PHE A 351 -5.48 -4.41 -17.24
CA PHE A 351 -6.22 -3.24 -16.75
C PHE A 351 -6.24 -3.18 -15.21
N ALA A 352 -6.47 -4.30 -14.55
CA ALA A 352 -6.47 -4.37 -13.09
C ALA A 352 -5.10 -3.99 -12.52
N THR A 353 -4.02 -4.50 -13.11
CA THR A 353 -2.65 -4.17 -12.71
C THR A 353 -2.32 -2.70 -12.96
N LEU A 354 -2.70 -2.15 -14.12
CA LEU A 354 -2.50 -0.72 -14.41
C LEU A 354 -3.24 0.18 -13.41
N GLN A 355 -4.52 -0.13 -13.09
CA GLN A 355 -5.30 0.60 -12.10
C GLN A 355 -4.66 0.50 -10.70
N LEU A 356 -4.13 -0.67 -10.33
CA LEU A 356 -3.40 -0.87 -9.08
C LEU A 356 -2.12 -0.02 -9.03
N PHE A 357 -1.32 0.01 -10.11
CA PHE A 357 -0.12 0.86 -10.17
C PHE A 357 -0.46 2.35 -10.04
N ILE A 358 -1.53 2.81 -10.69
CA ILE A 358 -2.00 4.19 -10.55
C ILE A 358 -2.43 4.46 -9.09
N LEU A 359 -3.08 3.50 -8.44
CA LEU A 359 -3.53 3.62 -7.06
C LEU A 359 -2.34 3.73 -6.09
N ILE A 360 -1.29 2.93 -6.29
CA ILE A 360 -0.06 2.97 -5.49
C ILE A 360 0.73 4.27 -5.73
N GLY A 361 0.76 4.76 -6.98
CA GLY A 361 1.61 5.88 -7.39
C GLY A 361 0.99 7.28 -7.21
N LYS A 362 -0.33 7.43 -6.99
CA LYS A 362 -1.01 8.72 -6.90
C LYS A 362 -1.68 8.93 -5.54
N GLY A 363 -1.14 9.85 -4.75
CA GLY A 363 -1.86 10.37 -3.60
C GLY A 363 -3.00 11.31 -4.00
N LYS A 364 -4.16 11.16 -3.37
CA LYS A 364 -5.34 12.02 -3.60
C LYS A 364 -5.12 13.50 -3.26
N GLU A 365 -4.19 13.83 -2.37
CA GLU A 365 -4.07 15.20 -1.83
C GLU A 365 -3.51 16.25 -2.79
N LYS A 366 -2.77 15.85 -3.85
CA LYS A 366 -2.26 16.84 -4.83
C LYS A 366 -3.20 17.16 -5.99
N SER A 367 -4.28 16.40 -6.18
CA SER A 367 -5.30 16.77 -7.20
C SER A 367 -6.20 17.91 -6.73
N ILE A 368 -6.38 18.09 -5.44
CA ILE A 368 -7.16 19.19 -4.85
C ILE A 368 -6.33 20.47 -4.86
N SER A 369 -5.05 20.43 -4.46
CA SER A 369 -4.17 21.61 -4.49
C SER A 369 -3.89 22.09 -5.92
N PHE A 370 -3.74 21.19 -6.87
CA PHE A 370 -3.53 21.54 -8.27
C PHE A 370 -4.80 22.14 -8.91
N ALA A 371 -5.99 21.66 -8.53
CA ALA A 371 -7.25 22.26 -8.97
C ALA A 371 -7.50 23.63 -8.32
N GLU A 372 -7.10 23.82 -7.08
CA GLU A 372 -7.16 25.12 -6.37
C GLU A 372 -6.11 26.12 -6.90
N GLU A 373 -4.88 25.68 -7.22
CA GLU A 373 -3.87 26.51 -7.86
C GLU A 373 -4.30 26.96 -9.28
N VAL A 374 -4.87 26.06 -10.08
CA VAL A 374 -5.37 26.39 -11.42
C VAL A 374 -6.59 27.32 -11.36
N LEU A 375 -7.43 27.19 -10.32
CA LEU A 375 -8.59 28.08 -10.13
C LEU A 375 -8.21 29.43 -9.52
N THR A 376 -7.03 29.58 -8.92
CA THR A 376 -6.52 30.87 -8.42
C THR A 376 -5.71 31.64 -9.47
N GLU A 377 -5.29 30.98 -10.56
CA GLU A 377 -4.59 31.62 -11.70
C GLU A 377 -5.53 31.95 -12.89
N LEU A 378 -6.83 31.61 -12.79
CA LEU A 378 -7.89 31.99 -13.74
C LEU A 378 -8.81 33.08 -13.16
#